data_469507b54155a748ac3f2cff9baec845
#
_entry.id   469507b54155a748ac3f2cff9baec845
#
_cell.length_a   1.000
_cell.length_b   1.000
_cell.length_c   1.000
_cell.angle_alpha   90.00
_cell.angle_beta   90.00
_cell.angle_gamma   90.00
#
_symmetry.space_group_name_H-M   'P 1'
#
loop_
_entity.id
_entity.type
_entity.pdbx_description
1 polymer ?
#
loop_
_entity_poly.entity_id
_entity_poly.type
_entity_poly.pdbx_seq_one_letter_code
_entity_poly.pdbx_strand_id
1 'polypeptide(L)'
;MPDQPIPQAYQLLWDHENQFAYAVAKQVLQKPAISVWLIFIPILFLYYAHKIQQYKAGVHDFGKGLARSKILALDSALEEWQSGGRDEEYLQAFVSKDLENSPNIMRVRDKQIAEVELLKTHYAQLLRQQGTSVSTLIKKTYKTGARYRQFLEQIHAAENEVHDAVLRAYHPSEEAQQVTRKMQKIIHKLREEEVRTIFNS
;
A
#
# COMPACT_ATOMS: atom_id res chain seq x y z
N MET A 1 -24.91 13.66 15.12
CA MET A 1 -25.56 12.71 14.20
C MET A 1 -25.26 11.33 14.71
N PRO A 2 -26.19 10.35 14.67
CA PRO A 2 -25.86 9.01 15.09
C PRO A 2 -24.74 8.47 14.19
N ASP A 3 -23.72 7.84 14.80
CA ASP A 3 -22.63 7.18 14.09
C ASP A 3 -23.21 6.19 13.09
N GLN A 4 -23.01 6.45 11.81
CA GLN A 4 -23.39 5.49 10.78
C GLN A 4 -22.50 4.25 10.95
N PRO A 5 -23.07 3.04 10.90
CA PRO A 5 -22.27 1.82 11.07
C PRO A 5 -21.21 1.72 9.97
N ILE A 6 -20.00 1.31 10.37
CA ILE A 6 -18.87 1.12 9.43
C ILE A 6 -19.31 0.18 8.29
N PRO A 7 -19.19 0.57 7.01
CA PRO A 7 -19.60 -0.28 5.90
C PRO A 7 -18.81 -1.58 5.88
N GLN A 8 -19.44 -2.70 5.57
CA GLN A 8 -18.73 -3.98 5.35
C GLN A 8 -17.61 -3.85 4.31
N ALA A 9 -17.81 -3.00 3.30
CA ALA A 9 -16.80 -2.71 2.29
C ALA A 9 -15.48 -2.17 2.89
N TYR A 10 -15.53 -1.39 3.97
CA TYR A 10 -14.32 -0.87 4.62
C TYR A 10 -13.42 -2.00 5.12
N GLN A 11 -13.97 -2.97 5.86
CA GLN A 11 -13.17 -4.08 6.37
C GLN A 11 -12.57 -4.93 5.24
N LEU A 12 -13.35 -5.19 4.19
CA LEU A 12 -12.87 -5.91 3.00
C LEU A 12 -11.68 -5.19 2.34
N LEU A 13 -11.77 -3.87 2.18
CA LEU A 13 -10.71 -3.05 1.58
C LEU A 13 -9.49 -2.99 2.50
N TRP A 14 -9.67 -2.79 3.79
CA TRP A 14 -8.60 -2.76 4.78
C TRP A 14 -7.79 -4.07 4.79
N ASP A 15 -8.48 -5.21 4.82
CA ASP A 15 -7.85 -6.52 4.76
C ASP A 15 -7.10 -6.74 3.43
N HIS A 16 -7.70 -6.33 2.32
CA HIS A 16 -7.11 -6.44 0.99
C HIS A 16 -5.81 -5.65 0.87
N GLU A 17 -5.79 -4.39 1.28
CA GLU A 17 -4.59 -3.55 1.19
C GLU A 17 -3.45 -4.08 2.07
N ASN A 18 -3.77 -4.54 3.27
CA ASN A 18 -2.78 -5.18 4.11
C ASN A 18 -2.24 -6.47 3.49
N GLN A 19 -3.11 -7.35 2.98
CA GLN A 19 -2.68 -8.59 2.31
C GLN A 19 -1.81 -8.31 1.09
N PHE A 20 -2.18 -7.33 0.26
CA PHE A 20 -1.40 -6.89 -0.89
C PHE A 20 -0.01 -6.39 -0.46
N ALA A 21 0.06 -5.49 0.53
CA ALA A 21 1.31 -4.96 1.05
C ALA A 21 2.22 -6.08 1.61
N TYR A 22 1.66 -7.03 2.34
CA TYR A 22 2.41 -8.20 2.82
C TYR A 22 2.87 -9.13 1.70
N ALA A 23 2.09 -9.30 0.64
CA ALA A 23 2.48 -10.09 -0.53
C ALA A 23 3.67 -9.45 -1.25
N VAL A 24 3.68 -8.12 -1.38
CA VAL A 24 4.83 -7.36 -1.90
C VAL A 24 6.04 -7.51 -0.98
N ALA A 25 5.88 -7.28 0.33
CA ALA A 25 6.97 -7.37 1.31
C ALA A 25 7.67 -8.74 1.27
N LYS A 26 6.91 -9.82 1.20
CA LYS A 26 7.44 -11.19 1.11
C LYS A 26 8.25 -11.45 -0.16
N GLN A 27 7.91 -10.79 -1.27
CA GLN A 27 8.63 -10.95 -2.55
C GLN A 27 9.84 -10.00 -2.65
N VAL A 28 9.77 -8.83 -2.00
CA VAL A 28 10.91 -7.88 -1.95
C VAL A 28 12.00 -8.41 -1.04
N LEU A 29 11.65 -8.79 0.19
CA LEU A 29 12.57 -9.30 1.18
C LEU A 29 12.85 -10.79 0.94
N GLN A 30 14.13 -11.14 0.87
CA GLN A 30 14.52 -12.54 0.67
C GLN A 30 14.40 -13.33 1.97
N LYS A 31 13.64 -14.43 1.92
CA LYS A 31 13.63 -15.40 3.02
C LYS A 31 15.02 -16.04 3.16
N PRO A 32 15.59 -16.14 4.37
CA PRO A 32 16.85 -16.85 4.58
C PRO A 32 16.76 -18.28 4.05
N ALA A 33 17.75 -18.68 3.23
CA ALA A 33 17.80 -20.02 2.69
C ALA A 33 18.06 -21.05 3.80
N ILE A 34 17.29 -22.14 3.81
CA ILE A 34 17.54 -23.29 4.70
C ILE A 34 18.59 -24.17 4.04
N SER A 35 19.78 -24.24 4.63
CA SER A 35 20.74 -25.28 4.27
C SER A 35 20.41 -26.56 5.05
N VAL A 36 20.34 -27.69 4.36
CA VAL A 36 20.06 -29.02 4.97
C VAL A 36 21.07 -29.35 6.11
N TRP A 37 22.25 -28.81 6.02
CA TRP A 37 23.32 -28.96 7.04
C TRP A 37 23.01 -28.22 8.35
N LEU A 38 22.17 -27.21 8.36
CA LEU A 38 21.74 -26.46 9.56
C LEU A 38 20.98 -27.34 10.57
N ILE A 39 20.36 -28.43 10.11
CA ILE A 39 19.56 -29.33 10.96
C ILE A 39 20.48 -30.17 11.86
N PHE A 40 21.74 -30.41 11.45
CA PHE A 40 22.67 -31.27 12.17
C PHE A 40 23.51 -30.54 13.23
N ILE A 41 23.49 -29.22 13.29
CA ILE A 41 24.26 -28.43 14.24
C ILE A 41 23.32 -27.55 15.09
N PRO A 42 23.07 -27.92 16.38
CA PRO A 42 22.08 -27.21 17.22
C PRO A 42 22.34 -25.70 17.36
N ILE A 43 23.59 -25.28 17.39
CA ILE A 43 23.95 -23.85 17.52
C ILE A 43 23.59 -23.06 16.25
N LEU A 44 23.71 -23.68 15.08
CA LEU A 44 23.28 -23.05 13.81
C LEU A 44 21.77 -22.98 13.69
N PHE A 45 21.02 -23.89 14.32
CA PHE A 45 19.57 -23.83 14.39
C PHE A 45 19.10 -22.59 15.16
N LEU A 46 19.73 -22.26 16.30
CA LEU A 46 19.39 -21.02 17.04
C LEU A 46 19.69 -19.77 16.22
N TYR A 47 20.82 -19.73 15.53
CA TYR A 47 21.15 -18.64 14.62
C TYR A 47 20.13 -18.50 13.49
N TYR A 48 19.73 -19.61 12.88
CA TYR A 48 18.72 -19.61 11.82
C TYR A 48 17.35 -19.19 12.33
N ALA A 49 16.93 -19.64 13.52
CA ALA A 49 15.68 -19.23 14.16
C ALA A 49 15.66 -17.71 14.37
N HIS A 50 16.76 -17.12 14.82
CA HIS A 50 16.91 -15.67 14.96
C HIS A 50 16.82 -14.94 13.60
N LYS A 51 17.46 -15.44 12.55
CA LYS A 51 17.36 -14.90 11.18
C LYS A 51 15.93 -14.96 10.63
N ILE A 52 15.19 -16.05 10.88
CA ILE A 52 13.79 -16.17 10.49
C ILE A 52 12.91 -15.16 11.27
N GLN A 53 13.19 -14.95 12.55
CA GLN A 53 12.46 -13.95 13.34
C GLN A 53 12.71 -12.53 12.83
N GLN A 54 13.96 -12.17 12.54
CA GLN A 54 14.32 -10.89 11.91
C GLN A 54 13.64 -10.71 10.55
N TYR A 55 13.60 -11.75 9.72
CA TYR A 55 12.91 -11.72 8.44
C TYR A 55 11.41 -11.46 8.61
N LYS A 56 10.74 -12.16 9.55
CA LYS A 56 9.31 -11.97 9.81
C LYS A 56 9.01 -10.55 10.30
N ALA A 57 9.82 -10.01 11.21
CA ALA A 57 9.71 -8.64 11.67
C ALA A 57 9.91 -7.65 10.50
N GLY A 58 10.95 -7.83 9.70
CA GLY A 58 11.20 -7.00 8.52
C GLY A 58 10.06 -7.03 7.49
N VAL A 59 9.47 -8.20 7.21
CA VAL A 59 8.29 -8.32 6.34
C VAL A 59 7.10 -7.57 6.92
N HIS A 60 6.89 -7.68 8.24
CA HIS A 60 5.80 -6.98 8.91
C HIS A 60 5.95 -5.46 8.83
N ASP A 61 7.11 -4.94 9.22
CA ASP A 61 7.37 -3.50 9.26
C ASP A 61 7.37 -2.88 7.85
N PHE A 62 7.97 -3.58 6.88
CA PHE A 62 7.95 -3.16 5.48
C PHE A 62 6.52 -3.16 4.92
N GLY A 63 5.74 -4.21 5.20
CA GLY A 63 4.35 -4.31 4.79
C GLY A 63 3.48 -3.19 5.39
N LYS A 64 3.65 -2.90 6.69
CA LYS A 64 2.97 -1.76 7.34
C LYS A 64 3.32 -0.42 6.70
N GLY A 65 4.61 -0.19 6.43
CA GLY A 65 5.06 1.03 5.76
C GLY A 65 4.42 1.18 4.38
N LEU A 66 4.35 0.09 3.60
CA LEU A 66 3.77 0.09 2.26
C LEU A 66 2.24 0.29 2.26
N ALA A 67 1.54 -0.21 3.28
CA ALA A 67 0.08 -0.04 3.41
C ALA A 67 -0.31 1.35 3.92
N ARG A 68 0.62 2.12 4.52
CA ARG A 68 0.31 3.33 5.29
C ARG A 68 -0.49 4.38 4.49
N SER A 69 -0.05 4.75 3.30
CA SER A 69 -0.74 5.74 2.46
C SER A 69 -2.12 5.26 2.03
N LYS A 70 -2.26 3.98 1.75
CA LYS A 70 -3.52 3.36 1.33
C LYS A 70 -4.54 3.29 2.47
N ILE A 71 -4.10 2.89 3.65
CA ILE A 71 -4.96 2.86 4.84
C ILE A 71 -5.39 4.28 5.22
N LEU A 72 -4.46 5.25 5.20
CA LEU A 72 -4.79 6.66 5.42
C LEU A 72 -5.86 7.16 4.45
N ALA A 73 -5.72 6.85 3.16
CA ALA A 73 -6.68 7.24 2.14
C ALA A 73 -8.05 6.57 2.35
N LEU A 74 -8.05 5.29 2.78
CA LEU A 74 -9.26 4.54 3.09
C LEU A 74 -9.98 5.12 4.32
N ASP A 75 -9.24 5.44 5.39
CA ASP A 75 -9.78 6.05 6.60
C ASP A 75 -10.38 7.42 6.28
N SER A 76 -9.69 8.25 5.50
CA SER A 76 -10.19 9.55 5.05
C SER A 76 -11.45 9.44 4.18
N ALA A 77 -11.53 8.40 3.34
CA ALA A 77 -12.73 8.14 2.55
C ALA A 77 -13.92 7.68 3.42
N LEU A 78 -13.64 6.95 4.50
CA LEU A 78 -14.66 6.55 5.48
C LEU A 78 -15.17 7.76 6.27
N GLU A 79 -14.29 8.64 6.74
CA GLU A 79 -14.66 9.88 7.44
C GLU A 79 -15.52 10.78 6.56
N GLU A 80 -15.15 10.97 5.28
CA GLU A 80 -15.96 11.70 4.31
C GLU A 80 -17.35 11.06 4.13
N TRP A 81 -17.40 9.72 4.08
CA TRP A 81 -18.67 8.98 3.97
C TRP A 81 -19.56 9.16 5.20
N GLN A 82 -18.97 9.19 6.41
CA GLN A 82 -19.68 9.37 7.68
C GLN A 82 -20.09 10.82 7.94
N SER A 83 -19.25 11.80 7.58
CA SER A 83 -19.45 13.23 7.83
C SER A 83 -20.28 13.94 6.77
N GLY A 84 -20.53 13.29 5.63
CA GLY A 84 -21.25 13.89 4.49
C GLY A 84 -20.41 14.91 3.72
N GLY A 85 -19.08 14.79 3.73
CA GLY A 85 -18.20 15.54 2.83
C GLY A 85 -17.42 16.71 3.44
N ARG A 86 -17.05 16.63 4.71
CA ARG A 86 -16.27 17.69 5.37
C ARG A 86 -15.01 17.11 6.00
N ASP A 87 -13.90 17.02 5.28
CA ASP A 87 -12.56 17.12 5.88
C ASP A 87 -11.42 17.03 4.85
N GLU A 88 -11.02 18.18 4.28
CA GLU A 88 -9.72 18.32 3.59
C GLU A 88 -8.57 18.57 4.61
N GLU A 89 -8.89 19.03 5.81
CA GLU A 89 -7.91 19.47 6.82
C GLU A 89 -7.15 18.30 7.46
N TYR A 90 -7.78 17.12 7.58
CA TYR A 90 -7.20 15.93 8.20
C TYR A 90 -6.01 15.35 7.41
N LEU A 91 -6.11 15.26 6.10
CA LEU A 91 -5.05 14.74 5.23
C LEU A 91 -3.79 15.61 5.28
N GLN A 92 -3.98 16.93 5.24
CA GLN A 92 -2.86 17.87 5.31
C GLN A 92 -2.17 17.83 6.68
N ALA A 93 -2.94 17.72 7.77
CA ALA A 93 -2.41 17.63 9.13
C ALA A 93 -1.61 16.33 9.34
N PHE A 94 -2.09 15.19 8.83
CA PHE A 94 -1.44 13.89 9.01
C PHE A 94 -0.13 13.78 8.23
N VAL A 95 -0.10 14.20 6.96
CA VAL A 95 1.11 14.16 6.13
C VAL A 95 2.14 15.20 6.59
N SER A 96 1.70 16.29 7.25
CA SER A 96 2.58 17.37 7.71
C SER A 96 3.26 17.10 9.06
N LYS A 97 2.77 16.14 9.84
CA LYS A 97 3.14 15.97 11.25
C LYS A 97 4.58 15.51 11.49
N ASP A 98 5.21 14.89 10.49
CA ASP A 98 6.53 14.24 10.62
C ASP A 98 7.62 14.84 9.72
N LEU A 99 7.38 15.98 9.05
CA LEU A 99 8.29 16.48 8.03
C LEU A 99 8.91 17.85 8.41
N GLU A 100 10.24 17.92 8.34
CA GLU A 100 11.00 19.18 8.45
C GLU A 100 10.67 20.14 7.30
N ASN A 101 10.69 21.46 7.57
CA ASN A 101 10.33 22.50 6.60
C ASN A 101 11.45 22.82 5.57
N SER A 102 11.99 21.81 4.90
CA SER A 102 12.90 22.05 3.77
C SER A 102 12.14 22.02 2.43
N PRO A 103 12.53 22.80 1.40
CA PRO A 103 11.82 22.83 0.11
C PRO A 103 11.72 21.47 -0.58
N ASN A 104 12.73 20.60 -0.42
CA ASN A 104 12.72 19.26 -0.98
C ASN A 104 11.71 18.34 -0.28
N ILE A 105 11.60 18.48 1.04
CA ILE A 105 10.65 17.72 1.86
C ILE A 105 9.22 18.19 1.60
N MET A 106 9.00 19.48 1.42
CA MET A 106 7.70 20.01 1.01
C MET A 106 7.24 19.41 -0.33
N ARG A 107 8.14 19.25 -1.30
CA ARG A 107 7.82 18.59 -2.59
C ARG A 107 7.44 17.11 -2.42
N VAL A 108 8.12 16.36 -1.55
CA VAL A 108 7.75 14.98 -1.22
C VAL A 108 6.34 14.94 -0.63
N ARG A 109 6.06 15.84 0.33
CA ARG A 109 4.75 15.97 0.95
C ARG A 109 3.64 16.24 -0.08
N ASP A 110 3.83 17.21 -0.97
CA ASP A 110 2.82 17.58 -1.96
C ASP A 110 2.50 16.40 -2.90
N LYS A 111 3.51 15.61 -3.28
CA LYS A 111 3.32 14.40 -4.09
C LYS A 111 2.61 13.28 -3.31
N GLN A 112 2.93 13.11 -2.02
CA GLN A 112 2.22 12.15 -1.15
C GLN A 112 0.75 12.55 -0.95
N ILE A 113 0.46 13.84 -0.76
CA ILE A 113 -0.93 14.32 -0.66
C ILE A 113 -1.68 13.98 -1.96
N ALA A 114 -1.12 14.29 -3.13
CA ALA A 114 -1.76 13.98 -4.41
C ALA A 114 -2.02 12.47 -4.61
N GLU A 115 -1.08 11.61 -4.20
CA GLU A 115 -1.27 10.15 -4.21
C GLU A 115 -2.43 9.74 -3.30
N VAL A 116 -2.46 10.24 -2.05
CA VAL A 116 -3.48 9.90 -1.07
C VAL A 116 -4.87 10.40 -1.50
N GLU A 117 -4.98 11.58 -2.11
CA GLU A 117 -6.23 12.11 -2.65
C GLU A 117 -6.79 11.25 -3.79
N LEU A 118 -5.91 10.79 -4.68
CA LEU A 118 -6.30 9.87 -5.76
C LEU A 118 -6.82 8.53 -5.19
N LEU A 119 -6.12 7.96 -4.20
CA LEU A 119 -6.55 6.77 -3.49
C LEU A 119 -7.86 6.99 -2.71
N LYS A 120 -8.00 8.12 -2.01
CA LYS A 120 -9.22 8.49 -1.29
C LYS A 120 -10.43 8.51 -2.22
N THR A 121 -10.29 9.13 -3.40
CA THR A 121 -11.35 9.15 -4.43
C THR A 121 -11.74 7.73 -4.86
N HIS A 122 -10.78 6.86 -5.07
CA HIS A 122 -11.01 5.45 -5.39
C HIS A 122 -11.79 4.73 -4.27
N TYR A 123 -11.32 4.83 -3.02
CA TYR A 123 -11.99 4.16 -1.91
C TYR A 123 -13.38 4.72 -1.63
N ALA A 124 -13.60 6.04 -1.78
CA ALA A 124 -14.93 6.63 -1.66
C ALA A 124 -15.93 6.04 -2.68
N GLN A 125 -15.48 5.71 -3.89
CA GLN A 125 -16.31 5.03 -4.88
C GLN A 125 -16.59 3.57 -4.51
N LEU A 126 -15.60 2.85 -3.96
CA LEU A 126 -15.75 1.46 -3.54
C LEU A 126 -16.64 1.33 -2.30
N LEU A 127 -16.50 2.22 -1.31
CA LEU A 127 -17.31 2.23 -0.09
C LEU A 127 -18.82 2.41 -0.36
N ARG A 128 -19.17 3.06 -1.48
CA ARG A 128 -20.57 3.20 -1.92
C ARG A 128 -21.16 1.93 -2.54
N GLN A 129 -20.32 0.92 -2.81
CA GLN A 129 -20.79 -0.33 -3.40
C GLN A 129 -21.15 -1.35 -2.32
N GLN A 130 -22.16 -2.17 -2.61
CA GLN A 130 -22.50 -3.35 -1.80
C GLN A 130 -21.86 -4.59 -2.41
N GLY A 131 -21.22 -5.42 -1.60
CA GLY A 131 -20.58 -6.66 -2.08
C GLY A 131 -19.95 -7.44 -0.93
N THR A 132 -19.74 -8.73 -1.16
CA THR A 132 -19.14 -9.66 -0.19
C THR A 132 -17.65 -9.90 -0.43
N SER A 133 -17.08 -9.26 -1.46
CA SER A 133 -15.65 -9.37 -1.80
C SER A 133 -15.17 -8.08 -2.49
N VAL A 134 -13.87 -7.79 -2.37
CA VAL A 134 -13.22 -6.67 -3.06
C VAL A 134 -13.40 -6.76 -4.58
N SER A 135 -13.29 -7.96 -5.15
CA SER A 135 -13.55 -8.20 -6.59
C SER A 135 -14.94 -7.71 -7.02
N THR A 136 -15.96 -7.96 -6.19
CA THR A 136 -17.32 -7.47 -6.46
C THR A 136 -17.42 -5.95 -6.40
N LEU A 137 -16.77 -5.31 -5.42
CA LEU A 137 -16.74 -3.86 -5.30
C LEU A 137 -16.07 -3.22 -6.52
N ILE A 138 -14.91 -3.74 -6.93
CA ILE A 138 -14.16 -3.28 -8.10
C ILE A 138 -14.96 -3.47 -9.39
N LYS A 139 -15.57 -4.65 -9.60
CA LYS A 139 -16.44 -4.91 -10.78
C LYS A 139 -17.59 -3.92 -10.84
N LYS A 140 -18.24 -3.62 -9.71
CA LYS A 140 -19.36 -2.67 -9.66
C LYS A 140 -18.93 -1.23 -9.90
N THR A 141 -17.73 -0.84 -9.47
CA THR A 141 -17.21 0.53 -9.63
C THR A 141 -16.71 0.75 -11.06
N TYR A 142 -15.82 -0.08 -11.54
CA TYR A 142 -15.11 0.13 -12.80
C TYR A 142 -15.81 -0.46 -14.02
N LYS A 143 -16.69 -1.46 -13.83
CA LYS A 143 -17.44 -2.18 -14.88
C LYS A 143 -16.59 -3.01 -15.83
N THR A 144 -15.37 -2.58 -16.17
CA THR A 144 -14.47 -3.28 -17.10
C THR A 144 -13.03 -3.30 -16.58
N GLY A 145 -12.27 -4.35 -16.95
CA GLY A 145 -10.84 -4.44 -16.63
C GLY A 145 -10.01 -3.29 -17.22
N ALA A 146 -10.41 -2.76 -18.39
CA ALA A 146 -9.73 -1.62 -19.00
C ALA A 146 -9.82 -0.35 -18.14
N ARG A 147 -11.01 -0.04 -17.59
CA ARG A 147 -11.18 1.13 -16.69
C ARG A 147 -10.44 0.96 -15.38
N TYR A 148 -10.44 -0.26 -14.83
CA TYR A 148 -9.68 -0.51 -13.60
C TYR A 148 -8.17 -0.41 -13.86
N ARG A 149 -7.67 -0.94 -14.98
CA ARG A 149 -6.26 -0.79 -15.38
C ARG A 149 -5.88 0.68 -15.56
N GLN A 150 -6.72 1.49 -16.18
CA GLN A 150 -6.48 2.94 -16.31
C GLN A 150 -6.31 3.62 -14.93
N PHE A 151 -7.12 3.27 -13.93
CA PHE A 151 -6.94 3.75 -12.56
C PHE A 151 -5.59 3.28 -11.97
N LEU A 152 -5.25 2.00 -12.15
CA LEU A 152 -3.97 1.46 -11.65
C LEU A 152 -2.74 2.13 -12.30
N GLU A 153 -2.85 2.55 -13.55
CA GLU A 153 -1.82 3.35 -14.23
C GLU A 153 -1.69 4.76 -13.63
N GLN A 154 -2.80 5.39 -13.28
CA GLN A 154 -2.79 6.69 -12.60
C GLN A 154 -2.12 6.60 -11.22
N ILE A 155 -2.47 5.58 -10.42
CA ILE A 155 -1.81 5.33 -9.12
C ILE A 155 -0.32 5.04 -9.31
N HIS A 156 0.05 4.23 -10.30
CA HIS A 156 1.46 3.95 -10.57
C HIS A 156 2.24 5.22 -10.93
N ALA A 157 1.66 6.11 -11.71
CA ALA A 157 2.27 7.39 -12.03
C ALA A 157 2.46 8.27 -10.79
N ALA A 158 1.44 8.37 -9.91
CA ALA A 158 1.53 9.13 -8.66
C ALA A 158 2.59 8.55 -7.70
N GLU A 159 2.63 7.23 -7.52
CA GLU A 159 3.66 6.54 -6.72
C GLU A 159 5.08 6.81 -7.26
N ASN A 160 5.26 6.85 -8.58
CA ASN A 160 6.55 7.18 -9.20
C ASN A 160 6.95 8.65 -8.94
N GLU A 161 6.00 9.58 -8.98
CA GLU A 161 6.27 10.98 -8.66
C GLU A 161 6.72 11.18 -7.20
N VAL A 162 6.09 10.46 -6.24
CA VAL A 162 6.54 10.43 -4.84
C VAL A 162 7.95 9.86 -4.76
N HIS A 163 8.20 8.73 -5.42
CA HIS A 163 9.52 8.09 -5.44
C HIS A 163 10.62 9.02 -5.97
N ASP A 164 10.36 9.68 -7.10
CA ASP A 164 11.32 10.62 -7.70
C ASP A 164 11.59 11.82 -6.78
N ALA A 165 10.56 12.31 -6.08
CA ALA A 165 10.72 13.37 -5.08
C ALA A 165 11.59 12.92 -3.91
N VAL A 166 11.40 11.68 -3.41
CA VAL A 166 12.21 11.07 -2.34
C VAL A 166 13.66 10.91 -2.79
N LEU A 167 13.90 10.41 -4.01
CA LEU A 167 15.27 10.27 -4.54
C LEU A 167 16.01 11.61 -4.55
N ARG A 168 15.33 12.69 -4.95
CA ARG A 168 15.92 14.04 -4.99
C ARG A 168 16.13 14.65 -3.61
N ALA A 169 15.25 14.31 -2.63
CA ALA A 169 15.31 14.89 -1.29
C ALA A 169 16.36 14.21 -0.40
N TYR A 170 16.47 12.87 -0.50
CA TYR A 170 17.21 12.07 0.47
C TYR A 170 18.46 11.38 -0.09
N HIS A 171 18.66 11.38 -1.41
CA HIS A 171 19.81 10.73 -2.08
C HIS A 171 20.11 9.30 -1.53
N PRO A 172 19.11 8.38 -1.54
CA PRO A 172 19.28 7.07 -0.92
C PRO A 172 20.39 6.26 -1.59
N SER A 173 20.97 5.29 -0.85
CA SER A 173 22.01 4.41 -1.36
C SER A 173 21.55 3.64 -2.59
N GLU A 174 22.51 3.13 -3.35
CA GLU A 174 22.23 2.35 -4.56
C GLU A 174 21.42 1.08 -4.23
N GLU A 175 21.74 0.43 -3.10
CA GLU A 175 20.98 -0.74 -2.61
C GLU A 175 19.51 -0.37 -2.33
N ALA A 176 19.25 0.77 -1.69
CA ALA A 176 17.89 1.22 -1.42
C ALA A 176 17.13 1.49 -2.73
N GLN A 177 17.78 2.08 -3.72
CA GLN A 177 17.20 2.30 -5.05
C GLN A 177 16.91 0.97 -5.77
N GLN A 178 17.79 -0.05 -5.65
CA GLN A 178 17.55 -1.38 -6.21
C GLN A 178 16.35 -2.06 -5.57
N VAL A 179 16.22 -1.99 -4.24
CA VAL A 179 15.05 -2.51 -3.50
C VAL A 179 13.77 -1.84 -4.00
N THR A 180 13.78 -0.53 -4.18
CA THR A 180 12.60 0.21 -4.67
C THR A 180 12.23 -0.20 -6.09
N ARG A 181 13.19 -0.31 -7.01
CA ARG A 181 12.92 -0.81 -8.37
C ARG A 181 12.37 -2.23 -8.39
N LYS A 182 12.85 -3.10 -7.52
CA LYS A 182 12.32 -4.46 -7.34
C LYS A 182 10.88 -4.41 -6.84
N MET A 183 10.60 -3.60 -5.84
CA MET A 183 9.26 -3.39 -5.28
C MET A 183 8.26 -2.93 -6.35
N GLN A 184 8.60 -1.91 -7.14
CA GLN A 184 7.75 -1.40 -8.21
C GLN A 184 7.38 -2.48 -9.24
N LYS A 185 8.35 -3.31 -9.65
CA LYS A 185 8.12 -4.44 -10.57
C LYS A 185 7.15 -5.48 -9.97
N ILE A 186 7.29 -5.77 -8.69
CA ILE A 186 6.42 -6.72 -7.97
C ILE A 186 5.01 -6.16 -7.86
N ILE A 187 4.86 -4.89 -7.48
CA ILE A 187 3.57 -4.21 -7.39
C ILE A 187 2.85 -4.25 -8.75
N HIS A 188 3.53 -3.87 -9.82
CA HIS A 188 2.97 -3.89 -11.17
C HIS A 188 2.49 -5.30 -11.56
N LYS A 189 3.32 -6.32 -11.32
CA LYS A 189 2.96 -7.71 -11.59
C LYS A 189 1.71 -8.16 -10.83
N LEU A 190 1.65 -7.89 -9.53
CA LEU A 190 0.52 -8.26 -8.67
C LEU A 190 -0.78 -7.54 -9.08
N ARG A 191 -0.70 -6.27 -9.47
CA ARG A 191 -1.85 -5.51 -9.99
C ARG A 191 -2.37 -6.09 -11.30
N GLU A 192 -1.49 -6.48 -12.22
CA GLU A 192 -1.91 -7.13 -13.47
C GLU A 192 -2.54 -8.51 -13.24
N GLU A 193 -2.02 -9.28 -12.27
CA GLU A 193 -2.62 -10.55 -11.85
C GLU A 193 -4.00 -10.33 -11.23
N GLU A 194 -4.16 -9.30 -10.42
CA GLU A 194 -5.45 -8.91 -9.83
C GLU A 194 -6.48 -8.53 -10.90
N VAL A 195 -6.13 -7.68 -11.87
CA VAL A 195 -7.02 -7.33 -12.99
C VAL A 195 -7.50 -8.58 -13.73
N ARG A 196 -6.57 -9.50 -14.03
CA ARG A 196 -6.91 -10.76 -14.70
C ARG A 196 -7.84 -11.62 -13.86
N THR A 197 -7.55 -11.77 -12.58
CA THR A 197 -8.38 -12.56 -11.66
C THR A 197 -9.77 -11.98 -11.51
N ILE A 198 -9.88 -10.65 -11.44
CA ILE A 198 -11.18 -9.98 -11.25
C ILE A 198 -12.04 -10.03 -12.51
N PHE A 199 -11.48 -9.77 -13.69
CA PHE A 199 -12.28 -9.53 -14.89
C PHE A 199 -12.29 -10.67 -15.92
N ASN A 200 -11.39 -11.66 -15.82
CA ASN A 200 -11.34 -12.81 -16.72
C ASN A 200 -11.89 -14.10 -16.09
N SER A 201 -12.47 -13.99 -14.86
CA SER A 201 -13.12 -15.09 -14.14
C SER A 201 -14.62 -15.17 -14.44
#